data_c09aa3d89ab728c3076f15afb13e33c4
#
_entry.id   c09aa3d89ab728c3076f15afb13e33c4
#
_cell.length_a   1.000
_cell.length_b   1.000
_cell.length_c   1.000
_cell.angle_alpha   90.00
_cell.angle_beta   90.00
_cell.angle_gamma   90.00
#
_symmetry.space_group_name_H-M   'P 1'
#
loop_
_entity.id
_entity.type
_entity.pdbx_description
1 polymer ?
#
loop_
_entity_poly.entity_id
_entity_poly.type
_entity_poly.pdbx_seq_one_letter_code
_entity_poly.pdbx_strand_id
1 'polypeptide(L)'
;SKVLSLCESLKKGSVYYGGPAEKIENVKYFLAFSYMHCDISQKALGIFYEITSNYKLKAKDNLYFKAEAQIIDAKYWSFQEFKTLPAYINEFRKSWSIIEPKNPQLEARSFLTATNRMMVTYLALDKIRLANKWLQKNVRLAIKYESDEHLGYTYMDYAKGIYHLNLSLALKYLELADLHFQMPSEHRRHLDCQCEIQYVKFLLGTGSIEQLQLSQEALFENQYWIQYYKCHLKLSVCYILMGKREEALQHLLEAEAPTIMKNDERIKYLCCMIGTFLYSDPIPYENLALAGTSYHKIIRNTHLNFKQSNAVIYNAKETSPSYNLDPRVW
;
A
#
# COMPACT_ATOMS: atom_id res chain seq x y z
N SER A 1 7.57 5.55 -18.03
CA SER A 1 8.49 6.44 -17.29
C SER A 1 9.90 6.34 -17.86
N LYS A 2 10.73 7.38 -17.67
CA LYS A 2 12.16 7.38 -18.13
C LYS A 2 12.94 6.20 -17.52
N VAL A 3 12.70 5.86 -16.29
CA VAL A 3 13.36 4.73 -15.59
C VAL A 3 13.02 3.41 -16.27
N LEU A 4 11.77 3.18 -16.60
CA LEU A 4 11.34 1.94 -17.26
C LEU A 4 12.01 1.80 -18.64
N SER A 5 12.00 2.85 -19.45
CA SER A 5 12.67 2.88 -20.77
C SER A 5 14.17 2.62 -20.66
N LEU A 6 14.83 3.22 -19.65
CA LEU A 6 16.24 2.96 -19.38
C LEU A 6 16.51 1.50 -18.98
N CYS A 7 15.71 0.93 -18.07
CA CYS A 7 15.84 -0.47 -17.67
C CYS A 7 15.60 -1.44 -18.83
N GLU A 8 14.62 -1.17 -19.70
CA GLU A 8 14.38 -1.97 -20.91
C GLU A 8 15.57 -1.91 -21.88
N SER A 9 16.13 -0.70 -22.07
CA SER A 9 17.32 -0.51 -22.92
C SER A 9 18.54 -1.21 -22.34
N LEU A 10 18.78 -1.13 -21.02
CA LEU A 10 19.86 -1.83 -20.34
C LEU A 10 19.70 -3.35 -20.42
N LYS A 11 18.48 -3.88 -20.27
CA LYS A 11 18.20 -5.31 -20.45
C LYS A 11 18.57 -5.77 -21.87
N LYS A 12 18.14 -5.04 -22.90
CA LYS A 12 18.49 -5.35 -24.30
C LYS A 12 20.00 -5.30 -24.52
N GLY A 13 20.67 -4.26 -24.04
CA GLY A 13 22.11 -4.11 -24.17
C GLY A 13 22.88 -5.22 -23.45
N SER A 14 22.49 -5.57 -22.21
CA SER A 14 23.19 -6.62 -21.43
C SER A 14 23.08 -8.00 -22.07
N VAL A 15 21.95 -8.34 -22.68
CA VAL A 15 21.78 -9.60 -23.43
C VAL A 15 22.63 -9.60 -24.70
N TYR A 16 22.70 -8.46 -25.41
CA TYR A 16 23.42 -8.35 -26.68
C TYR A 16 24.96 -8.40 -26.49
N TYR A 17 25.47 -7.84 -25.41
CA TYR A 17 26.91 -7.77 -25.14
C TYR A 17 27.47 -8.86 -24.20
N GLY A 18 26.66 -9.87 -23.85
CA GLY A 18 27.12 -11.02 -23.06
C GLY A 18 27.63 -10.63 -21.68
N GLY A 19 26.99 -9.65 -21.03
CA GLY A 19 27.35 -9.24 -19.66
C GLY A 19 27.30 -10.38 -18.65
N PRO A 20 27.99 -10.27 -17.50
CA PRO A 20 27.95 -11.28 -16.45
C PRO A 20 26.50 -11.58 -16.03
N ALA A 21 26.15 -12.87 -15.91
CA ALA A 21 24.78 -13.30 -15.60
C ALA A 21 24.16 -12.59 -14.38
N GLU A 22 24.97 -12.34 -13.34
CA GLU A 22 24.55 -11.61 -12.14
C GLU A 22 24.11 -10.17 -12.45
N LYS A 23 24.81 -9.47 -13.33
CA LYS A 23 24.42 -8.11 -13.75
C LYS A 23 23.11 -8.11 -14.53
N ILE A 24 22.89 -9.12 -15.36
CA ILE A 24 21.65 -9.30 -16.13
C ILE A 24 20.46 -9.49 -15.16
N GLU A 25 20.61 -10.37 -14.17
CA GLU A 25 19.55 -10.64 -13.19
C GLU A 25 19.23 -9.40 -12.33
N ASN A 26 20.24 -8.60 -11.94
CA ASN A 26 20.01 -7.33 -11.25
C ASN A 26 19.25 -6.33 -12.14
N VAL A 27 19.58 -6.22 -13.42
CA VAL A 27 18.82 -5.37 -14.35
C VAL A 27 17.37 -5.84 -14.50
N LYS A 28 17.15 -7.15 -14.60
CA LYS A 28 15.79 -7.74 -14.61
C LYS A 28 15.02 -7.38 -13.33
N TYR A 29 15.67 -7.49 -12.17
CA TYR A 29 15.05 -7.13 -10.90
C TYR A 29 14.59 -5.68 -10.89
N PHE A 30 15.45 -4.72 -11.26
CA PHE A 30 15.09 -3.30 -11.30
C PHE A 30 14.01 -3.00 -12.35
N LEU A 31 14.03 -3.69 -13.48
CA LEU A 31 12.97 -3.60 -14.48
C LEU A 31 11.63 -4.08 -13.93
N ALA A 32 11.60 -5.25 -13.28
CA ALA A 32 10.40 -5.79 -12.64
C ALA A 32 9.88 -4.86 -11.54
N PHE A 33 10.79 -4.34 -10.70
CA PHE A 33 10.46 -3.36 -9.67
C PHE A 33 9.84 -2.07 -10.26
N SER A 34 10.40 -1.59 -11.38
CA SER A 34 9.83 -0.45 -12.12
C SER A 34 8.44 -0.75 -12.68
N TYR A 35 8.20 -1.96 -13.19
CA TYR A 35 6.87 -2.40 -13.63
C TYR A 35 5.86 -2.42 -12.46
N MET A 36 6.26 -2.89 -11.27
CA MET A 36 5.42 -2.85 -10.07
C MET A 36 4.97 -1.43 -9.73
N HIS A 37 5.89 -0.46 -9.82
CA HIS A 37 5.59 0.95 -9.57
C HIS A 37 4.81 1.65 -10.69
N CYS A 38 4.69 1.02 -11.87
CA CYS A 38 3.88 1.50 -13.00
C CYS A 38 2.56 0.72 -13.16
N ASP A 39 2.15 -0.05 -12.14
CA ASP A 39 0.97 -0.92 -12.14
C ASP A 39 0.91 -1.97 -13.26
N ILE A 40 2.08 -2.40 -13.75
CA ILE A 40 2.18 -3.49 -14.71
C ILE A 40 2.59 -4.78 -13.97
N SER A 41 1.86 -5.09 -12.90
CA SER A 41 2.21 -6.15 -11.94
C SER A 41 2.33 -7.54 -12.57
N GLN A 42 1.57 -7.87 -13.61
CA GLN A 42 1.68 -9.16 -14.30
C GLN A 42 3.04 -9.35 -14.99
N LYS A 43 3.56 -8.30 -15.67
CA LYS A 43 4.90 -8.36 -16.27
C LYS A 43 5.98 -8.45 -15.19
N ALA A 44 5.83 -7.68 -14.10
CA ALA A 44 6.75 -7.73 -12.97
C ALA A 44 6.82 -9.14 -12.36
N LEU A 45 5.67 -9.75 -12.09
CA LEU A 45 5.59 -11.12 -11.55
C LEU A 45 6.29 -12.14 -12.46
N GLY A 46 6.06 -12.07 -13.78
CA GLY A 46 6.74 -12.96 -14.73
C GLY A 46 8.27 -12.89 -14.62
N ILE A 47 8.82 -11.67 -14.51
CA ILE A 47 10.27 -11.46 -14.37
C ILE A 47 10.78 -11.94 -13.00
N PHE A 48 10.05 -11.65 -11.91
CA PHE A 48 10.44 -12.14 -10.59
C PHE A 48 10.43 -13.67 -10.52
N TYR A 49 9.44 -14.34 -11.13
CA TYR A 49 9.42 -15.79 -11.22
C TYR A 49 10.58 -16.35 -12.06
N GLU A 50 10.95 -15.67 -13.15
CA GLU A 50 12.13 -16.03 -13.94
C GLU A 50 13.41 -15.96 -13.07
N ILE A 51 13.62 -14.86 -12.35
CA ILE A 51 14.74 -14.70 -11.43
C ILE A 51 14.75 -15.84 -10.41
N THR A 52 13.67 -16.05 -9.65
CA THR A 52 13.63 -17.07 -8.60
C THR A 52 13.81 -18.49 -9.13
N SER A 53 13.35 -18.77 -10.34
CA SER A 53 13.54 -20.08 -11.01
C SER A 53 15.00 -20.34 -11.34
N ASN A 54 15.73 -19.33 -11.80
CA ASN A 54 17.16 -19.43 -12.10
C ASN A 54 17.98 -19.71 -10.83
N TYR A 55 17.57 -19.20 -9.66
CA TYR A 55 18.25 -19.42 -8.39
C TYR A 55 17.88 -20.74 -7.68
N LYS A 56 16.82 -21.45 -8.11
CA LYS A 56 16.53 -22.82 -7.60
C LYS A 56 17.66 -23.80 -7.86
N LEU A 57 18.43 -23.56 -8.90
CA LEU A 57 19.58 -24.40 -9.31
C LEU A 57 20.92 -23.91 -8.73
N LYS A 58 20.96 -22.73 -8.12
CA LYS A 58 22.14 -22.11 -7.53
C LYS A 58 21.92 -21.83 -6.04
N ALA A 59 22.98 -21.47 -5.33
CA ALA A 59 22.87 -21.01 -3.94
C ALA A 59 21.93 -19.78 -3.88
N LYS A 60 20.90 -19.85 -3.01
CA LYS A 60 19.97 -18.75 -2.79
C LYS A 60 20.75 -17.58 -2.18
N ASP A 61 20.67 -16.42 -2.81
CA ASP A 61 21.36 -15.20 -2.41
C ASP A 61 20.39 -14.05 -2.11
N ASN A 62 20.91 -12.86 -1.88
CA ASN A 62 20.12 -11.67 -1.64
C ASN A 62 19.10 -11.37 -2.76
N LEU A 63 19.50 -11.54 -4.03
CA LEU A 63 18.64 -11.23 -5.14
C LEU A 63 17.44 -12.20 -5.21
N TYR A 64 17.68 -13.48 -4.90
CA TYR A 64 16.61 -14.47 -4.76
C TYR A 64 15.59 -14.02 -3.71
N PHE A 65 16.04 -13.70 -2.49
CA PHE A 65 15.14 -13.30 -1.41
C PHE A 65 14.46 -11.96 -1.67
N LYS A 66 15.13 -11.01 -2.32
CA LYS A 66 14.52 -9.76 -2.78
C LYS A 66 13.40 -10.02 -3.79
N ALA A 67 13.62 -10.89 -4.78
CA ALA A 67 12.61 -11.23 -5.77
C ALA A 67 11.41 -11.98 -5.14
N GLU A 68 11.65 -12.94 -4.24
CA GLU A 68 10.60 -13.64 -3.50
C GLU A 68 9.77 -12.68 -2.63
N ALA A 69 10.39 -11.72 -1.96
CA ALA A 69 9.69 -10.71 -1.19
C ALA A 69 8.79 -9.83 -2.08
N GLN A 70 9.24 -9.49 -3.29
CA GLN A 70 8.43 -8.75 -4.27
C GLN A 70 7.27 -9.61 -4.82
N ILE A 71 7.46 -10.92 -5.02
CA ILE A 71 6.37 -11.82 -5.36
C ILE A 71 5.32 -11.86 -4.25
N ILE A 72 5.74 -11.94 -2.98
CA ILE A 72 4.84 -11.89 -1.83
C ILE A 72 4.07 -10.56 -1.81
N ASP A 73 4.74 -9.46 -2.05
CA ASP A 73 4.14 -8.12 -2.10
C ASP A 73 3.11 -8.02 -3.25
N ALA A 74 3.47 -8.47 -4.44
CA ALA A 74 2.58 -8.47 -5.60
C ALA A 74 1.35 -9.35 -5.38
N LYS A 75 1.52 -10.56 -4.81
CA LYS A 75 0.41 -11.46 -4.45
C LYS A 75 -0.51 -10.82 -3.40
N TYR A 76 0.05 -10.14 -2.42
CA TYR A 76 -0.72 -9.42 -1.42
C TYR A 76 -1.57 -8.31 -2.06
N TRP A 77 -0.99 -7.52 -2.97
CA TRP A 77 -1.70 -6.42 -3.62
C TRP A 77 -2.67 -6.86 -4.71
N SER A 78 -2.47 -8.03 -5.33
CA SER A 78 -3.39 -8.56 -6.35
C SER A 78 -4.68 -9.17 -5.79
N PHE A 79 -4.75 -9.42 -4.49
CA PHE A 79 -5.88 -10.05 -3.76
C PHE A 79 -6.30 -11.45 -4.25
N GLN A 80 -5.71 -11.95 -5.31
CA GLN A 80 -6.13 -13.19 -5.94
C GLN A 80 -5.84 -14.44 -5.08
N GLU A 81 -4.85 -14.35 -4.19
CA GLU A 81 -4.34 -15.52 -3.47
C GLU A 81 -4.22 -15.31 -1.93
N PHE A 82 -5.02 -14.45 -1.34
CA PHE A 82 -4.93 -14.19 0.11
C PHE A 82 -4.99 -15.44 0.99
N LYS A 83 -5.78 -16.44 0.60
CA LYS A 83 -5.91 -17.67 1.38
C LYS A 83 -4.65 -18.53 1.34
N THR A 84 -3.92 -18.50 0.24
CA THR A 84 -2.68 -19.29 0.01
C THR A 84 -1.42 -18.53 0.43
N LEU A 85 -1.48 -17.20 0.49
CA LEU A 85 -0.34 -16.35 0.81
C LEU A 85 0.35 -16.69 2.15
N PRO A 86 -0.35 -17.03 3.26
CA PRO A 86 0.31 -17.46 4.49
C PRO A 86 1.17 -18.72 4.33
N ALA A 87 0.73 -19.68 3.52
CA ALA A 87 1.53 -20.89 3.24
C ALA A 87 2.79 -20.53 2.44
N TYR A 88 2.66 -19.70 1.41
CA TYR A 88 3.78 -19.22 0.61
C TYR A 88 4.83 -18.47 1.45
N ILE A 89 4.39 -17.55 2.32
CA ILE A 89 5.29 -16.83 3.23
C ILE A 89 5.98 -17.80 4.21
N ASN A 90 5.31 -18.84 4.68
CA ASN A 90 5.93 -19.83 5.55
C ASN A 90 7.04 -20.61 4.85
N GLU A 91 6.88 -21.00 3.58
CA GLU A 91 7.93 -21.64 2.80
C GLU A 91 9.13 -20.69 2.57
N PHE A 92 8.87 -19.42 2.23
CA PHE A 92 9.90 -18.40 2.15
C PHE A 92 10.70 -18.29 3.46
N ARG A 93 10.02 -18.27 4.63
CA ARG A 93 10.66 -18.19 5.94
C ARG A 93 11.49 -19.43 6.28
N LYS A 94 11.03 -20.61 5.91
CA LYS A 94 11.83 -21.85 6.07
C LYS A 94 13.12 -21.75 5.24
N SER A 95 13.02 -21.30 4.00
CA SER A 95 14.18 -21.10 3.14
C SER A 95 15.15 -20.09 3.75
N TRP A 96 14.65 -18.96 4.26
CA TRP A 96 15.47 -17.97 4.95
C TRP A 96 16.20 -18.57 6.15
N SER A 97 15.52 -19.24 7.05
CA SER A 97 16.10 -19.79 8.28
C SER A 97 17.18 -20.85 8.04
N ILE A 98 17.17 -21.50 6.88
CA ILE A 98 18.22 -22.47 6.48
C ILE A 98 19.44 -21.75 5.91
N ILE A 99 19.27 -20.67 5.19
CA ILE A 99 20.32 -19.99 4.43
C ILE A 99 20.99 -18.86 5.24
N GLU A 100 20.23 -18.11 6.03
CA GLU A 100 20.75 -16.98 6.84
C GLU A 100 21.99 -17.34 7.65
N PRO A 101 22.04 -18.46 8.40
CA PRO A 101 23.22 -18.79 9.21
C PRO A 101 24.48 -19.10 8.38
N LYS A 102 24.29 -19.44 7.10
CA LYS A 102 25.37 -19.80 6.16
C LYS A 102 25.81 -18.63 5.30
N ASN A 103 25.04 -17.57 5.26
CA ASN A 103 25.30 -16.38 4.46
C ASN A 103 25.07 -15.10 5.29
N PRO A 104 26.07 -14.64 6.05
CA PRO A 104 25.94 -13.45 6.91
C PRO A 104 25.74 -12.14 6.15
N GLN A 105 25.92 -12.14 4.81
CA GLN A 105 25.66 -10.97 3.97
C GLN A 105 24.21 -10.86 3.50
N LEU A 106 23.34 -11.79 3.89
CA LEU A 106 21.92 -11.70 3.56
C LEU A 106 21.27 -10.48 4.22
N GLU A 107 20.68 -9.64 3.39
CA GLU A 107 19.96 -8.45 3.83
C GLU A 107 18.59 -8.80 4.41
N ALA A 108 18.39 -8.54 5.70
CA ALA A 108 17.15 -8.91 6.41
C ALA A 108 15.89 -8.17 5.95
N ARG A 109 16.05 -7.06 5.24
CA ARG A 109 14.92 -6.21 4.80
C ARG A 109 13.84 -7.00 4.04
N SER A 110 14.26 -7.85 3.10
CA SER A 110 13.34 -8.69 2.32
C SER A 110 12.56 -9.67 3.21
N PHE A 111 13.25 -10.25 4.21
CA PHE A 111 12.64 -11.15 5.17
C PHE A 111 11.63 -10.43 6.08
N LEU A 112 11.99 -9.25 6.57
CA LEU A 112 11.13 -8.43 7.41
C LEU A 112 9.88 -7.96 6.64
N THR A 113 10.04 -7.52 5.39
CA THR A 113 8.91 -7.16 4.51
C THR A 113 7.96 -8.35 4.35
N ALA A 114 8.46 -9.52 3.99
CA ALA A 114 7.65 -10.71 3.79
C ALA A 114 6.91 -11.14 5.07
N THR A 115 7.57 -11.08 6.23
CA THR A 115 6.93 -11.43 7.50
C THR A 115 5.88 -10.41 7.93
N ASN A 116 6.07 -9.12 7.61
CA ASN A 116 5.06 -8.09 7.83
C ASN A 116 3.79 -8.38 6.99
N ARG A 117 3.94 -8.85 5.75
CA ARG A 117 2.80 -9.27 4.91
C ARG A 117 1.98 -10.40 5.51
N MET A 118 2.58 -11.27 6.32
CA MET A 118 1.84 -12.29 7.07
C MET A 118 0.85 -11.65 8.05
N MET A 119 1.28 -10.66 8.80
CA MET A 119 0.44 -9.93 9.76
C MET A 119 -0.73 -9.24 9.06
N VAL A 120 -0.44 -8.45 8.02
CA VAL A 120 -1.48 -7.68 7.30
C VAL A 120 -2.44 -8.60 6.54
N THR A 121 -1.96 -9.76 6.06
CA THR A 121 -2.83 -10.79 5.47
C THR A 121 -3.83 -11.34 6.50
N TYR A 122 -3.38 -11.61 7.72
CA TYR A 122 -4.29 -12.06 8.77
C TYR A 122 -5.26 -10.96 9.22
N LEU A 123 -4.85 -9.69 9.23
CA LEU A 123 -5.76 -8.56 9.45
C LEU A 123 -6.84 -8.51 8.34
N ALA A 124 -6.43 -8.60 7.08
CA ALA A 124 -7.36 -8.64 5.95
C ALA A 124 -8.32 -9.84 5.98
N LEU A 125 -7.92 -10.95 6.57
CA LEU A 125 -8.74 -12.15 6.75
C LEU A 125 -9.57 -12.15 8.07
N ASP A 126 -9.60 -11.06 8.82
CA ASP A 126 -10.24 -10.94 10.16
C ASP A 126 -9.73 -11.96 11.19
N LYS A 127 -8.54 -12.50 10.99
CA LYS A 127 -7.90 -13.41 11.92
C LYS A 127 -7.08 -12.65 12.97
N ILE A 128 -7.74 -11.78 13.73
CA ILE A 128 -7.09 -10.83 14.64
C ILE A 128 -6.14 -11.51 15.65
N ARG A 129 -6.51 -12.66 16.20
CA ARG A 129 -5.63 -13.40 17.13
C ARG A 129 -4.31 -13.81 16.47
N LEU A 130 -4.34 -14.20 15.19
CA LEU A 130 -3.14 -14.55 14.44
C LEU A 130 -2.34 -13.30 14.06
N ALA A 131 -3.02 -12.24 13.68
CA ALA A 131 -2.37 -10.94 13.39
C ALA A 131 -1.61 -10.42 14.63
N ASN A 132 -2.20 -10.50 15.83
CA ASN A 132 -1.56 -10.10 17.08
C ASN A 132 -0.30 -10.94 17.39
N LYS A 133 -0.35 -12.26 17.16
CA LYS A 133 0.84 -13.11 17.30
C LYS A 133 1.94 -12.70 16.32
N TRP A 134 1.57 -12.33 15.10
CA TRP A 134 2.51 -11.89 14.09
C TRP A 134 3.03 -10.47 14.35
N LEU A 135 2.21 -9.56 14.90
CA LEU A 135 2.68 -8.26 15.39
C LEU A 135 3.85 -8.44 16.36
N GLN A 136 3.64 -9.22 17.42
CA GLN A 136 4.69 -9.46 18.42
C GLN A 136 5.93 -10.11 17.81
N LYS A 137 5.74 -11.03 16.86
CA LYS A 137 6.85 -11.70 16.19
C LYS A 137 7.62 -10.74 15.28
N ASN A 138 6.93 -9.91 14.51
CA ASN A 138 7.55 -8.93 13.62
C ASN A 138 8.34 -7.88 14.40
N VAL A 139 7.78 -7.40 15.53
CA VAL A 139 8.51 -6.50 16.45
C VAL A 139 9.80 -7.14 16.93
N ARG A 140 9.76 -8.39 17.41
CA ARG A 140 10.99 -9.11 17.85
C ARG A 140 12.00 -9.30 16.71
N LEU A 141 11.51 -9.59 15.50
CA LEU A 141 12.39 -9.73 14.33
C LEU A 141 13.01 -8.40 13.92
N ALA A 142 12.24 -7.32 13.90
CA ALA A 142 12.77 -5.99 13.59
C ALA A 142 13.83 -5.55 14.61
N ILE A 143 13.62 -5.83 15.89
CA ILE A 143 14.62 -5.60 16.95
C ILE A 143 15.85 -6.48 16.73
N LYS A 144 15.67 -7.79 16.44
CA LYS A 144 16.80 -8.72 16.16
C LYS A 144 17.69 -8.22 15.04
N TYR A 145 17.09 -7.63 14.00
CA TYR A 145 17.80 -7.14 12.82
C TYR A 145 18.09 -5.62 12.87
N GLU A 146 17.89 -4.98 14.03
CA GLU A 146 18.17 -3.57 14.27
C GLU A 146 17.54 -2.63 13.22
N SER A 147 16.27 -2.90 12.84
CA SER A 147 15.57 -2.18 11.79
C SER A 147 14.41 -1.33 12.33
N ASP A 148 14.70 -0.08 12.66
CA ASP A 148 13.69 0.90 13.08
C ASP A 148 12.63 1.14 11.98
N GLU A 149 13.06 1.19 10.72
CA GLU A 149 12.14 1.30 9.58
C GLU A 149 11.04 0.23 9.62
N HIS A 150 11.42 -1.04 9.89
CA HIS A 150 10.44 -2.13 9.94
C HIS A 150 9.61 -2.15 11.22
N LEU A 151 10.11 -1.60 12.33
CA LEU A 151 9.29 -1.35 13.50
C LEU A 151 8.18 -0.34 13.18
N GLY A 152 8.53 0.78 12.56
CA GLY A 152 7.58 1.79 12.11
C GLY A 152 6.53 1.20 11.15
N TYR A 153 6.95 0.45 10.12
CA TYR A 153 6.02 -0.22 9.22
C TYR A 153 5.11 -1.22 9.92
N THR A 154 5.65 -2.02 10.82
CA THR A 154 4.88 -3.03 11.55
C THR A 154 3.77 -2.37 12.36
N TYR A 155 4.06 -1.30 13.08
CA TYR A 155 3.06 -0.59 13.86
C TYR A 155 2.05 0.15 12.98
N MET A 156 2.50 0.84 11.92
CA MET A 156 1.62 1.57 11.00
C MET A 156 0.65 0.63 10.26
N ASP A 157 1.16 -0.48 9.71
CA ASP A 157 0.33 -1.44 9.00
C ASP A 157 -0.66 -2.14 9.95
N TYR A 158 -0.25 -2.45 11.17
CA TYR A 158 -1.15 -3.00 12.18
C TYR A 158 -2.24 -2.01 12.56
N ALA A 159 -1.89 -0.74 12.81
CA ALA A 159 -2.84 0.32 13.12
C ALA A 159 -3.90 0.44 12.03
N LYS A 160 -3.48 0.55 10.77
CA LYS A 160 -4.40 0.63 9.62
C LYS A 160 -5.34 -0.57 9.54
N GLY A 161 -4.87 -1.76 9.89
CA GLY A 161 -5.68 -2.97 9.87
C GLY A 161 -6.72 -3.07 10.98
N ILE A 162 -6.57 -2.33 12.09
CA ILE A 162 -7.47 -2.36 13.25
C ILE A 162 -8.35 -1.11 13.40
N TYR A 163 -8.30 -0.14 12.50
CA TYR A 163 -9.11 1.08 12.58
C TYR A 163 -10.60 0.82 12.85
N HIS A 164 -11.16 -0.18 12.18
CA HIS A 164 -12.56 -0.57 12.34
C HIS A 164 -12.89 -1.26 13.67
N LEU A 165 -11.87 -1.69 14.42
CA LEU A 165 -12.04 -2.38 15.69
C LEU A 165 -11.86 -1.41 16.87
N ASN A 166 -10.84 -0.56 16.80
CA ASN A 166 -10.48 0.33 17.89
C ASN A 166 -9.58 1.47 17.41
N LEU A 167 -10.19 2.63 17.14
CA LEU A 167 -9.48 3.84 16.70
C LEU A 167 -8.46 4.34 17.75
N SER A 168 -8.81 4.28 19.04
CA SER A 168 -7.90 4.72 20.09
C SER A 168 -6.66 3.85 20.20
N LEU A 169 -6.80 2.53 20.02
CA LEU A 169 -5.66 1.62 19.96
C LEU A 169 -4.85 1.83 18.68
N ALA A 170 -5.52 2.05 17.56
CA ALA A 170 -4.86 2.35 16.29
C ALA A 170 -4.03 3.63 16.38
N LEU A 171 -4.56 4.70 17.01
CA LEU A 171 -3.82 5.94 17.25
C LEU A 171 -2.52 5.68 18.02
N LYS A 172 -2.57 4.89 19.10
CA LYS A 172 -1.36 4.54 19.87
C LYS A 172 -0.30 3.85 19.01
N TYR A 173 -0.71 2.93 18.12
CA TYR A 173 0.24 2.26 17.22
C TYR A 173 0.77 3.19 16.14
N LEU A 174 0.00 4.16 15.66
CA LEU A 174 0.50 5.19 14.75
C LEU A 174 1.53 6.09 15.44
N GLU A 175 1.26 6.51 16.67
CA GLU A 175 2.20 7.32 17.45
C GLU A 175 3.51 6.54 17.71
N LEU A 176 3.44 5.24 17.98
CA LEU A 176 4.64 4.38 18.04
C LEU A 176 5.36 4.28 16.70
N ALA A 177 4.63 4.14 15.58
CA ALA A 177 5.23 4.10 14.25
C ALA A 177 5.96 5.41 13.93
N ASP A 178 5.37 6.53 14.27
CA ASP A 178 5.93 7.86 14.04
C ASP A 178 7.27 8.07 14.73
N LEU A 179 7.44 7.57 15.95
CA LEU A 179 8.72 7.61 16.66
C LEU A 179 9.85 6.93 15.89
N HIS A 180 9.54 5.84 15.15
CA HIS A 180 10.53 5.12 14.35
C HIS A 180 10.79 5.73 12.98
N PHE A 181 9.93 6.68 12.53
CA PHE A 181 10.09 7.38 11.26
C PHE A 181 10.72 8.77 11.37
N GLN A 182 11.18 9.17 12.54
CA GLN A 182 11.80 10.49 12.76
C GLN A 182 13.19 10.65 12.13
N MET A 183 13.78 9.57 11.60
CA MET A 183 15.06 9.64 10.89
C MET A 183 14.91 10.41 9.56
N PRO A 184 15.89 11.24 9.18
CA PRO A 184 15.80 12.02 7.93
C PRO A 184 15.59 11.16 6.67
N SER A 185 16.12 9.94 6.65
CA SER A 185 15.93 8.98 5.55
C SER A 185 14.47 8.52 5.41
N GLU A 186 13.68 8.65 6.48
CA GLU A 186 12.29 8.19 6.57
C GLU A 186 11.28 9.35 6.50
N HIS A 187 11.70 10.54 6.14
CA HIS A 187 10.88 11.75 6.16
C HIS A 187 9.54 11.59 5.43
N ARG A 188 9.53 10.93 4.27
CA ARG A 188 8.28 10.64 3.55
C ARG A 188 7.31 9.80 4.38
N ARG A 189 7.81 8.82 5.12
CA ARG A 189 7.00 7.93 5.95
C ARG A 189 6.52 8.60 7.22
N HIS A 190 7.37 9.44 7.76
CA HIS A 190 6.99 10.30 8.87
C HIS A 190 5.78 11.16 8.49
N LEU A 191 5.82 11.88 7.37
CA LEU A 191 4.69 12.69 6.90
C LEU A 191 3.45 11.85 6.55
N ASP A 192 3.60 10.67 5.94
CA ASP A 192 2.48 9.74 5.71
C ASP A 192 1.86 9.29 7.04
N CYS A 193 2.67 8.98 8.03
CA CYS A 193 2.23 8.58 9.36
C CYS A 193 1.52 9.73 10.09
N GLN A 194 2.05 10.95 10.03
CA GLN A 194 1.39 12.15 10.57
C GLN A 194 0.01 12.37 9.94
N CYS A 195 -0.12 12.22 8.63
CA CYS A 195 -1.40 12.30 7.94
C CYS A 195 -2.40 11.24 8.48
N GLU A 196 -1.95 10.01 8.73
CA GLU A 196 -2.79 8.96 9.34
C GLU A 196 -3.19 9.31 10.79
N ILE A 197 -2.27 9.84 11.58
CA ILE A 197 -2.53 10.30 12.96
C ILE A 197 -3.61 11.39 12.97
N GLN A 198 -3.49 12.42 12.13
CA GLN A 198 -4.46 13.52 12.09
C GLN A 198 -5.83 13.01 11.62
N TYR A 199 -5.86 12.10 10.65
CA TYR A 199 -7.11 11.48 10.21
C TYR A 199 -7.79 10.69 11.34
N VAL A 200 -7.06 9.86 12.07
CA VAL A 200 -7.62 9.10 13.19
C VAL A 200 -8.05 10.00 14.34
N LYS A 201 -7.29 11.06 14.65
CA LYS A 201 -7.70 12.08 15.63
C LYS A 201 -9.00 12.77 15.22
N PHE A 202 -9.17 13.11 13.94
CA PHE A 202 -10.42 13.65 13.43
C PHE A 202 -11.58 12.67 13.66
N LEU A 203 -11.43 11.39 13.31
CA LEU A 203 -12.45 10.35 13.52
C LEU A 203 -12.79 10.13 15.01
N LEU A 204 -11.86 10.38 15.91
CA LEU A 204 -12.06 10.33 17.37
C LEU A 204 -12.69 11.62 17.93
N GLY A 205 -12.86 12.66 17.13
CA GLY A 205 -13.32 13.98 17.58
C GLY A 205 -12.29 14.75 18.42
N THR A 206 -11.02 14.34 18.39
CA THR A 206 -9.92 14.98 19.12
C THR A 206 -8.98 15.78 18.23
N GLY A 207 -9.15 15.71 16.92
CA GLY A 207 -8.40 16.45 15.90
C GLY A 207 -9.31 17.34 15.07
N SER A 208 -8.71 18.17 14.23
CA SER A 208 -9.41 19.05 13.33
C SER A 208 -9.04 18.80 11.87
N ILE A 209 -9.89 19.27 10.95
CA ILE A 209 -9.64 19.11 9.51
C ILE A 209 -8.46 19.97 9.07
N GLU A 210 -8.24 21.10 9.70
CA GLU A 210 -7.13 22.02 9.43
C GLU A 210 -5.77 21.32 9.66
N GLN A 211 -5.66 20.49 10.70
CA GLN A 211 -4.45 19.73 10.98
C GLN A 211 -4.17 18.67 9.89
N LEU A 212 -5.23 18.06 9.35
CA LEU A 212 -5.09 17.13 8.23
C LEU A 212 -4.70 17.87 6.94
N GLN A 213 -5.23 19.09 6.73
CA GLN A 213 -4.84 19.95 5.59
C GLN A 213 -3.39 20.38 5.69
N LEU A 214 -2.89 20.77 6.88
CA LEU A 214 -1.46 21.06 7.09
C LEU A 214 -0.57 19.86 6.76
N SER A 215 -1.01 18.64 7.12
CA SER A 215 -0.29 17.43 6.72
C SER A 215 -0.30 17.23 5.21
N GLN A 216 -1.38 17.57 4.52
CA GLN A 216 -1.49 17.52 3.06
C GLN A 216 -0.54 18.53 2.40
N GLU A 217 -0.48 19.77 2.90
CA GLU A 217 0.43 20.82 2.41
C GLU A 217 1.89 20.38 2.54
N ALA A 218 2.28 19.81 3.68
CA ALA A 218 3.62 19.27 3.88
C ALA A 218 3.97 18.15 2.87
N LEU A 219 3.02 17.28 2.54
CA LEU A 219 3.20 16.24 1.52
C LEU A 219 3.38 16.85 0.12
N PHE A 220 2.62 17.92 -0.20
CA PHE A 220 2.72 18.65 -1.45
C PHE A 220 4.08 19.35 -1.60
N GLU A 221 4.50 20.11 -0.62
CA GLU A 221 5.77 20.85 -0.60
C GLU A 221 6.98 19.91 -0.78
N ASN A 222 6.91 18.71 -0.19
CA ASN A 222 7.95 17.70 -0.32
C ASN A 222 7.79 16.81 -1.57
N GLN A 223 6.83 17.10 -2.45
CA GLN A 223 6.56 16.37 -3.70
C GLN A 223 6.27 14.87 -3.49
N TYR A 224 5.69 14.49 -2.37
CA TYR A 224 5.27 13.11 -2.08
C TYR A 224 3.87 12.84 -2.65
N TRP A 225 3.77 12.89 -3.97
CA TRP A 225 2.52 12.91 -4.72
C TRP A 225 1.55 11.78 -4.38
N ILE A 226 2.04 10.54 -4.23
CA ILE A 226 1.18 9.41 -3.91
C ILE A 226 0.51 9.60 -2.54
N GLN A 227 1.26 10.03 -1.52
CA GLN A 227 0.74 10.29 -0.18
C GLN A 227 -0.18 11.50 -0.17
N TYR A 228 0.18 12.55 -0.91
CA TYR A 228 -0.64 13.74 -1.10
C TYR A 228 -2.03 13.39 -1.64
N TYR A 229 -2.13 12.61 -2.72
CA TYR A 229 -3.42 12.21 -3.27
C TYR A 229 -4.20 11.26 -2.35
N LYS A 230 -3.52 10.38 -1.61
CA LYS A 230 -4.18 9.58 -0.57
C LYS A 230 -4.73 10.44 0.57
N CYS A 231 -4.09 11.57 0.88
CA CYS A 231 -4.61 12.52 1.86
C CYS A 231 -5.90 13.18 1.37
N HIS A 232 -6.03 13.48 0.08
CA HIS A 232 -7.30 13.95 -0.50
C HIS A 232 -8.45 12.96 -0.27
N LEU A 233 -8.21 11.63 -0.38
CA LEU A 233 -9.25 10.65 -0.06
C LEU A 233 -9.70 10.74 1.40
N LYS A 234 -8.78 10.96 2.34
CA LYS A 234 -9.10 11.12 3.76
C LYS A 234 -9.87 12.42 4.01
N LEU A 235 -9.46 13.51 3.39
CA LEU A 235 -10.16 14.79 3.46
C LEU A 235 -11.58 14.67 2.89
N SER A 236 -11.77 13.99 1.76
CA SER A 236 -13.08 13.71 1.20
C SER A 236 -13.99 13.00 2.23
N VAL A 237 -13.46 11.95 2.89
CA VAL A 237 -14.19 11.25 3.97
C VAL A 237 -14.55 12.20 5.11
N CYS A 238 -13.60 13.02 5.58
CA CYS A 238 -13.84 13.97 6.66
C CYS A 238 -14.93 14.96 6.29
N TYR A 239 -14.90 15.51 5.08
CA TYR A 239 -15.93 16.45 4.60
C TYR A 239 -17.31 15.80 4.46
N ILE A 240 -17.39 14.53 4.02
CA ILE A 240 -18.67 13.79 4.03
C ILE A 240 -19.22 13.69 5.46
N LEU A 241 -18.36 13.33 6.43
CA LEU A 241 -18.75 13.23 7.84
C LEU A 241 -19.19 14.58 8.44
N MET A 242 -18.70 15.68 7.90
CA MET A 242 -19.14 17.04 8.26
C MET A 242 -20.41 17.49 7.51
N GLY A 243 -20.96 16.69 6.60
CA GLY A 243 -22.09 17.06 5.75
C GLY A 243 -21.73 18.01 4.60
N LYS A 244 -20.45 18.27 4.36
CA LYS A 244 -19.92 19.18 3.33
C LYS A 244 -19.64 18.42 2.03
N ARG A 245 -20.71 18.12 1.28
CA ARG A 245 -20.66 17.23 0.11
C ARG A 245 -19.87 17.81 -1.07
N GLU A 246 -19.93 19.12 -1.26
CA GLU A 246 -19.24 19.80 -2.37
C GLU A 246 -17.73 19.76 -2.19
N GLU A 247 -17.24 20.12 -0.99
CA GLU A 247 -15.82 20.03 -0.65
C GLU A 247 -15.32 18.58 -0.70
N ALA A 248 -16.14 17.63 -0.25
CA ALA A 248 -15.82 16.21 -0.34
C ALA A 248 -15.64 15.75 -1.79
N LEU A 249 -16.52 16.18 -2.69
CA LEU A 249 -16.43 15.85 -4.11
C LEU A 249 -15.18 16.48 -4.74
N GLN A 250 -14.86 17.74 -4.41
CA GLN A 250 -13.64 18.39 -4.91
C GLN A 250 -12.39 17.58 -4.54
N HIS A 251 -12.26 17.19 -3.28
CA HIS A 251 -11.13 16.36 -2.86
C HIS A 251 -11.11 14.98 -3.52
N LEU A 252 -12.25 14.38 -3.76
CA LEU A 252 -12.35 13.11 -4.46
C LEU A 252 -11.84 13.21 -5.90
N LEU A 253 -12.22 14.26 -6.60
CA LEU A 253 -11.78 14.55 -7.96
C LEU A 253 -10.27 14.82 -8.03
N GLU A 254 -9.72 15.57 -7.07
CA GLU A 254 -8.28 15.80 -6.97
C GLU A 254 -7.51 14.49 -6.74
N ALA A 255 -8.04 13.57 -5.95
CA ALA A 255 -7.42 12.26 -5.72
C ALA A 255 -7.41 11.40 -7.00
N GLU A 256 -8.43 11.52 -7.85
CA GLU A 256 -8.59 10.72 -9.08
C GLU A 256 -7.86 11.31 -10.30
N ALA A 257 -7.65 12.64 -10.34
CA ALA A 257 -7.18 13.37 -11.51
C ALA A 257 -5.79 12.94 -12.05
N PRO A 258 -4.80 12.61 -11.22
CA PRO A 258 -3.45 12.33 -11.74
C PRO A 258 -3.37 11.04 -12.55
N THR A 259 -2.61 11.09 -13.65
CA THR A 259 -2.41 9.92 -14.53
C THR A 259 -1.80 8.71 -13.78
N ILE A 260 -0.96 8.99 -12.76
CA ILE A 260 -0.34 7.95 -11.93
C ILE A 260 -1.37 7.22 -11.06
N MET A 261 -2.42 7.93 -10.63
CA MET A 261 -3.50 7.36 -9.80
C MET A 261 -4.57 6.68 -10.67
N LYS A 262 -4.74 7.11 -11.93
CA LYS A 262 -5.69 6.50 -12.87
C LYS A 262 -5.40 5.03 -13.17
N ASN A 263 -4.17 4.59 -12.99
CA ASN A 263 -3.75 3.20 -13.21
C ASN A 263 -3.70 2.38 -11.92
N ASP A 264 -3.87 3.00 -10.74
CA ASP A 264 -3.94 2.26 -9.47
C ASP A 264 -5.38 1.82 -9.20
N GLU A 265 -5.68 0.55 -9.47
CA GLU A 265 -7.00 -0.06 -9.25
C GLU A 265 -7.50 0.11 -7.80
N ARG A 266 -6.60 0.22 -6.84
CA ARG A 266 -6.91 0.42 -5.42
C ARG A 266 -7.47 1.81 -5.18
N ILE A 267 -6.85 2.83 -5.78
CA ILE A 267 -7.30 4.22 -5.67
C ILE A 267 -8.64 4.39 -6.38
N LYS A 268 -8.78 3.86 -7.59
CA LYS A 268 -10.07 3.84 -8.29
C LYS A 268 -11.17 3.23 -7.45
N TYR A 269 -10.90 2.09 -6.82
CA TYR A 269 -11.87 1.42 -5.97
C TYR A 269 -12.25 2.27 -4.75
N LEU A 270 -11.26 2.89 -4.08
CA LEU A 270 -11.52 3.80 -2.97
C LEU A 270 -12.30 5.04 -3.40
N CYS A 271 -11.97 5.64 -4.54
CA CYS A 271 -12.73 6.75 -5.11
C CYS A 271 -14.18 6.34 -5.39
N CYS A 272 -14.39 5.17 -6.00
CA CYS A 272 -15.72 4.63 -6.26
C CYS A 272 -16.54 4.44 -4.96
N MET A 273 -15.92 3.88 -3.94
CA MET A 273 -16.58 3.67 -2.66
C MET A 273 -16.94 4.97 -1.95
N ILE A 274 -15.98 5.90 -1.86
CA ILE A 274 -16.22 7.20 -1.24
C ILE A 274 -17.31 7.95 -2.01
N GLY A 275 -17.28 7.91 -3.36
CA GLY A 275 -18.31 8.47 -4.20
C GLY A 275 -19.71 7.86 -3.96
N THR A 276 -19.80 6.56 -3.69
CA THR A 276 -21.06 5.92 -3.31
C THR A 276 -21.62 6.49 -2.01
N PHE A 277 -20.77 6.69 -1.00
CA PHE A 277 -21.18 7.27 0.28
C PHE A 277 -21.56 8.76 0.17
N LEU A 278 -20.91 9.48 -0.74
CA LEU A 278 -21.21 10.89 -0.98
C LEU A 278 -22.69 11.12 -1.35
N TYR A 279 -23.29 10.16 -2.05
CA TYR A 279 -24.70 10.22 -2.50
C TYR A 279 -25.65 9.36 -1.66
N SER A 280 -25.17 8.69 -0.62
CA SER A 280 -26.03 7.89 0.27
C SER A 280 -26.77 8.76 1.29
N ASP A 281 -28.02 8.38 1.60
CA ASP A 281 -28.80 8.99 2.68
C ASP A 281 -29.63 7.89 3.39
N PRO A 282 -29.42 7.59 4.66
CA PRO A 282 -28.35 8.14 5.54
C PRO A 282 -26.93 7.68 5.18
N ILE A 283 -25.95 8.47 5.53
CA ILE A 283 -24.54 8.14 5.32
C ILE A 283 -24.14 6.99 6.25
N PRO A 284 -23.62 5.86 5.73
CA PRO A 284 -23.19 4.74 6.57
C PRO A 284 -21.82 5.00 7.20
N TYR A 285 -21.79 5.75 8.30
CA TYR A 285 -20.57 6.26 8.95
C TYR A 285 -19.50 5.19 9.23
N GLU A 286 -19.90 4.01 9.71
CA GLU A 286 -18.93 2.94 10.01
C GLU A 286 -18.15 2.48 8.77
N ASN A 287 -18.85 2.33 7.64
CA ASN A 287 -18.24 1.92 6.39
C ASN A 287 -17.40 3.04 5.76
N LEU A 288 -17.83 4.29 5.91
CA LEU A 288 -17.13 5.46 5.36
C LEU A 288 -15.76 5.67 6.03
N ALA A 289 -15.70 5.59 7.37
CA ALA A 289 -14.44 5.68 8.10
C ALA A 289 -13.43 4.62 7.64
N LEU A 290 -13.92 3.41 7.32
CA LEU A 290 -13.11 2.33 6.75
C LEU A 290 -12.61 2.63 5.34
N ALA A 291 -13.38 3.29 4.51
CA ALA A 291 -13.01 3.62 3.12
C ALA A 291 -11.73 4.44 3.06
N GLY A 292 -11.48 5.33 4.02
CA GLY A 292 -10.23 6.10 4.10
C GLY A 292 -9.00 5.32 4.58
N THR A 293 -9.14 4.09 5.09
CA THR A 293 -8.10 3.48 5.90
C THR A 293 -7.79 2.03 5.61
N SER A 294 -8.76 1.21 5.26
CA SER A 294 -8.55 -0.25 5.17
C SER A 294 -9.07 -0.85 3.87
N TYR A 295 -8.35 -0.56 2.80
CA TYR A 295 -8.59 -1.08 1.47
C TYR A 295 -8.87 -2.60 1.45
N HIS A 296 -8.08 -3.39 2.18
CA HIS A 296 -8.17 -4.85 2.17
C HIS A 296 -9.48 -5.40 2.74
N LYS A 297 -9.98 -4.75 3.79
CA LYS A 297 -11.22 -5.18 4.44
C LYS A 297 -12.45 -4.84 3.60
N ILE A 298 -12.39 -3.69 2.94
CA ILE A 298 -13.43 -3.21 2.06
C ILE A 298 -13.64 -4.17 0.89
N ILE A 299 -12.58 -4.56 0.19
CA ILE A 299 -12.67 -5.51 -0.93
C ILE A 299 -13.25 -6.84 -0.49
N ARG A 300 -12.89 -7.33 0.68
CA ARG A 300 -13.41 -8.60 1.17
C ARG A 300 -14.89 -8.57 1.50
N ASN A 301 -15.34 -7.50 2.16
CA ASN A 301 -16.74 -7.38 2.61
C ASN A 301 -17.68 -6.98 1.49
N THR A 302 -17.14 -6.33 0.47
CA THR A 302 -17.89 -5.82 -0.62
C THR A 302 -17.73 -6.68 -1.86
N HIS A 303 -17.83 -7.90 -2.00
CA HIS A 303 -18.02 -8.52 -3.34
C HIS A 303 -18.96 -7.68 -4.24
N LEU A 304 -19.05 -6.43 -3.88
CA LEU A 304 -19.64 -5.34 -4.64
C LEU A 304 -18.92 -5.33 -5.98
N ASN A 305 -19.64 -5.82 -6.98
CA ASN A 305 -19.21 -5.75 -8.34
C ASN A 305 -18.67 -4.34 -8.59
N PHE A 306 -17.36 -4.23 -8.83
CA PHE A 306 -16.69 -2.99 -9.24
C PHE A 306 -17.46 -2.31 -10.38
N LYS A 307 -18.08 -3.11 -11.26
CA LYS A 307 -19.03 -2.65 -12.28
C LYS A 307 -20.28 -1.96 -11.72
N GLN A 308 -20.84 -2.41 -10.59
CA GLN A 308 -22.00 -1.78 -9.98
C GLN A 308 -21.64 -0.47 -9.28
N SER A 309 -20.48 -0.39 -8.62
CA SER A 309 -20.00 0.85 -8.01
C SER A 309 -19.69 1.92 -9.05
N ASN A 310 -19.06 1.57 -10.17
CA ASN A 310 -18.87 2.47 -11.29
C ASN A 310 -20.20 2.96 -11.88
N ALA A 311 -21.18 2.08 -12.05
CA ALA A 311 -22.51 2.45 -12.56
C ALA A 311 -23.22 3.45 -11.63
N VAL A 312 -23.08 3.31 -10.30
CA VAL A 312 -23.69 4.24 -9.34
C VAL A 312 -23.05 5.63 -9.43
N ILE A 313 -21.72 5.72 -9.56
CA ILE A 313 -21.02 7.00 -9.71
C ILE A 313 -21.36 7.65 -11.05
N TYR A 314 -21.38 6.91 -12.14
CA TYR A 314 -21.77 7.42 -13.45
C TYR A 314 -23.22 7.93 -13.43
N ASN A 315 -24.16 7.18 -12.88
CA ASN A 315 -25.56 7.58 -12.78
C ASN A 315 -25.75 8.81 -11.85
N ALA A 316 -24.99 8.90 -10.75
CA ALA A 316 -25.03 10.06 -9.87
C ALA A 316 -24.48 11.34 -10.54
N LYS A 317 -23.47 11.21 -11.42
CA LYS A 317 -22.97 12.33 -12.22
C LYS A 317 -23.96 12.80 -13.29
N GLU A 318 -24.73 11.89 -13.88
CA GLU A 318 -25.76 12.22 -14.88
C GLU A 318 -27.01 12.87 -14.26
N THR A 319 -27.33 12.56 -13.00
CA THR A 319 -28.54 13.06 -12.31
C THR A 319 -28.32 14.36 -11.55
N SER A 320 -27.06 14.82 -11.40
CA SER A 320 -26.75 16.08 -10.71
C SER A 320 -26.77 17.27 -11.68
N PRO A 321 -27.76 18.17 -11.58
CA PRO A 321 -28.00 19.22 -12.60
C PRO A 321 -26.95 20.34 -12.62
N SER A 322 -25.98 20.35 -11.74
CA SER A 322 -25.01 21.46 -11.55
C SER A 322 -23.57 21.17 -11.98
N TYR A 323 -23.24 19.94 -12.36
CA TYR A 323 -21.87 19.58 -12.69
C TYR A 323 -21.70 19.31 -14.19
N ASN A 324 -21.48 20.39 -14.95
CA ASN A 324 -20.91 20.31 -16.29
C ASN A 324 -19.42 19.97 -16.17
N LEU A 325 -19.13 18.74 -15.71
CA LEU A 325 -17.75 18.24 -15.71
C LEU A 325 -17.38 17.95 -17.15
N ASP A 326 -16.40 18.69 -17.67
CA ASP A 326 -15.84 18.50 -19.00
C ASP A 326 -15.47 17.02 -19.19
N PRO A 327 -16.09 16.27 -20.10
CA PRO A 327 -15.81 14.84 -20.31
C PRO A 327 -14.36 14.56 -20.73
N ARG A 328 -13.55 15.60 -21.01
CA ARG A 328 -12.12 15.51 -21.34
C ARG A 328 -11.24 15.42 -20.09
N VAL A 329 -11.80 15.54 -18.90
CA VAL A 329 -11.09 15.43 -17.60
C VAL A 329 -11.11 13.98 -17.06
N TRP A 330 -11.81 13.09 -17.74
CA TRP A 330 -11.98 11.66 -17.36
C TRP A 330 -11.19 10.71 -18.25
#